data_2ad405f05ea2a75b8e41eb3e7be39d7d
#
_entry.id   2ad405f05ea2a75b8e41eb3e7be39d7d
#
_cell.length_a   1.000
_cell.length_b   1.000
_cell.length_c   1.000
_cell.angle_alpha   90.00
_cell.angle_beta   90.00
_cell.angle_gamma   90.00
#
_symmetry.space_group_name_H-M   'P 1'
#
loop_
_entity.id
_entity.type
_entity.pdbx_description
1 polymer ?
#
loop_
_entity_poly.entity_id
_entity_poly.type
_entity_poly.pdbx_seq_one_letter_code
_entity_poly.pdbx_strand_id
1 'polypeptide(L)'
;MRKEIWNGRSNHRRRRIIYEMITYRKITSERSQDLLLPNEPFVLDGKLIVSRINNQWSYDTIMHENNTTMTFPNENYTFEDIDKKGFAVGAYRGEMCVGIAIYEFNWNRFLYLMDLKVNSQYRKKGIASELIKVGQHYAEELEYQGLYTIAQDDNLAACKFYLKQKFVIGGLNTMDYQYTSQQGKADIYFYKSF
;
A
#
# COMPACT_ATOMS: atom_id res chain seq x y z
N MET A 1 1.32 72.99 -15.94
CA MET A 1 0.62 71.88 -15.27
C MET A 1 0.85 70.56 -16.06
N ARG A 2 1.77 69.76 -15.60
CA ARG A 2 2.07 68.44 -16.22
C ARG A 2 1.41 67.35 -15.39
N LYS A 3 0.56 66.55 -16.04
CA LYS A 3 -0.03 65.36 -15.43
C LYS A 3 0.98 64.23 -15.44
N GLU A 4 1.37 63.73 -14.29
CA GLU A 4 2.14 62.47 -14.17
C GLU A 4 1.18 61.30 -14.31
N ILE A 5 1.52 60.40 -15.26
CA ILE A 5 0.82 59.14 -15.47
C ILE A 5 1.61 58.07 -14.72
N TRP A 6 0.99 57.48 -13.69
CA TRP A 6 1.57 56.40 -12.91
C TRP A 6 1.32 55.05 -13.61
N ASN A 7 2.37 54.46 -14.19
CA ASN A 7 2.33 53.14 -14.81
C ASN A 7 2.77 52.07 -13.79
N GLY A 8 1.86 51.58 -12.99
CA GLY A 8 2.09 50.44 -12.10
C GLY A 8 1.91 49.13 -12.84
N ARG A 9 2.98 48.54 -13.38
CA ARG A 9 3.01 47.14 -13.84
C ARG A 9 3.34 46.24 -12.63
N SER A 10 2.32 45.71 -11.98
CA SER A 10 2.49 44.64 -11.02
C SER A 10 2.79 43.33 -11.75
N ASN A 11 4.06 42.94 -11.78
CA ASN A 11 4.50 41.64 -12.25
C ASN A 11 4.05 40.55 -11.25
N HIS A 12 2.83 40.10 -11.32
CA HIS A 12 2.38 38.88 -10.66
C HIS A 12 2.94 37.68 -11.44
N ARG A 13 4.15 37.28 -11.11
CA ARG A 13 4.64 35.95 -11.46
C ARG A 13 3.74 34.92 -10.77
N ARG A 14 2.68 34.47 -11.44
CA ARG A 14 1.97 33.24 -11.06
C ARG A 14 2.99 32.13 -11.13
N ARG A 15 3.50 31.71 -9.97
CA ARG A 15 4.20 30.42 -9.85
C ARG A 15 3.20 29.35 -10.29
N ARG A 16 3.35 28.86 -11.49
CA ARG A 16 2.68 27.65 -11.98
C ARG A 16 3.20 26.53 -11.09
N ILE A 17 2.41 26.13 -10.09
CA ILE A 17 2.68 24.91 -9.32
C ILE A 17 2.43 23.80 -10.33
N ILE A 18 3.52 23.29 -10.93
CA ILE A 18 3.48 22.08 -11.73
C ILE A 18 3.30 20.98 -10.69
N TYR A 19 2.07 20.48 -10.55
CA TYR A 19 1.82 19.23 -9.84
C TYR A 19 2.50 18.15 -10.69
N GLU A 20 3.69 17.72 -10.30
CA GLU A 20 4.32 16.58 -10.92
C GLU A 20 3.39 15.39 -10.73
N MET A 21 2.86 14.87 -11.84
CA MET A 21 2.00 13.70 -11.85
C MET A 21 2.76 12.49 -11.32
N ILE A 22 2.08 11.68 -10.52
CA ILE A 22 2.60 10.37 -10.13
C ILE A 22 2.39 9.42 -11.30
N THR A 23 3.46 8.77 -11.73
CA THR A 23 3.43 7.71 -12.75
C THR A 23 3.62 6.34 -12.09
N TYR A 24 3.09 5.30 -12.74
CA TYR A 24 3.13 3.92 -12.23
C TYR A 24 3.70 3.02 -13.30
N ARG A 25 4.71 2.22 -12.95
CA ARG A 25 5.37 1.31 -13.90
C ARG A 25 6.01 0.12 -13.18
N LYS A 26 6.20 -1.00 -13.87
CA LYS A 26 6.99 -2.12 -13.34
C LYS A 26 8.39 -1.64 -12.99
N ILE A 27 8.91 -2.16 -11.88
CA ILE A 27 10.30 -1.99 -11.50
C ILE A 27 11.14 -2.98 -12.33
N THR A 28 12.19 -2.49 -12.96
CA THR A 28 13.12 -3.29 -13.77
C THR A 28 14.46 -3.46 -13.04
N SER A 29 15.34 -4.31 -13.57
CA SER A 29 16.69 -4.50 -13.02
C SER A 29 17.49 -3.19 -12.88
N GLU A 30 17.32 -2.26 -13.83
CA GLU A 30 17.96 -0.93 -13.81
C GLU A 30 17.49 -0.06 -12.63
N ARG A 31 16.33 -0.40 -12.05
CA ARG A 31 15.71 0.31 -10.93
C ARG A 31 15.55 -0.56 -9.68
N SER A 32 16.35 -1.61 -9.57
CA SER A 32 16.32 -2.57 -8.46
C SER A 32 16.42 -1.91 -7.07
N GLN A 33 17.10 -0.77 -6.95
CA GLN A 33 17.20 0.00 -5.72
C GLN A 33 15.83 0.52 -5.21
N ASP A 34 14.85 0.69 -6.09
CA ASP A 34 13.51 1.13 -5.71
C ASP A 34 12.76 0.07 -4.87
N LEU A 35 13.14 -1.22 -4.98
CA LEU A 35 12.64 -2.30 -4.14
C LEU A 35 12.98 -2.12 -2.65
N LEU A 36 14.03 -1.36 -2.35
CA LEU A 36 14.52 -1.09 -1.00
C LEU A 36 13.88 0.17 -0.40
N LEU A 37 12.71 0.59 -0.89
CA LEU A 37 11.96 1.68 -0.24
C LEU A 37 11.77 1.35 1.24
N PRO A 38 12.26 2.20 2.17
CA PRO A 38 12.29 1.86 3.59
C PRO A 38 10.88 1.75 4.17
N ASN A 39 10.74 0.88 5.16
CA ASN A 39 9.56 0.85 6.01
C ASN A 39 9.54 2.09 6.90
N GLU A 40 8.38 2.69 7.03
CA GLU A 40 8.17 3.86 7.88
C GLU A 40 7.17 3.57 9.00
N PRO A 41 7.27 4.27 10.13
CA PRO A 41 6.37 4.08 11.24
C PRO A 41 4.89 4.20 10.85
N PHE A 42 4.05 3.40 11.49
CA PHE A 42 2.60 3.50 11.45
C PHE A 42 2.01 3.39 12.85
N VAL A 43 0.82 3.94 13.02
CA VAL A 43 0.14 4.00 14.31
C VAL A 43 -0.65 2.72 14.53
N LEU A 44 -0.53 2.14 15.72
CA LEU A 44 -1.39 1.08 16.25
C LEU A 44 -2.43 1.76 17.15
N ASP A 45 -3.59 2.08 16.61
CA ASP A 45 -4.69 2.77 17.30
C ASP A 45 -5.87 1.86 17.64
N GLY A 46 -5.80 0.61 17.21
CA GLY A 46 -6.88 -0.35 17.45
C GLY A 46 -6.61 -1.69 16.76
N LYS A 47 -7.61 -2.55 16.85
CA LYS A 47 -7.58 -3.91 16.33
C LYS A 47 -8.86 -4.24 15.57
N LEU A 48 -8.76 -4.96 14.47
CA LEU A 48 -9.90 -5.52 13.76
C LEU A 48 -10.17 -6.93 14.31
N ILE A 49 -11.30 -7.10 14.99
CA ILE A 49 -11.72 -8.39 15.52
C ILE A 49 -12.57 -9.09 14.47
N VAL A 50 -12.10 -10.24 14.02
CA VAL A 50 -12.74 -11.03 12.97
C VAL A 50 -13.38 -12.28 13.56
N SER A 51 -14.59 -12.58 13.12
CA SER A 51 -15.29 -13.81 13.49
C SER A 51 -15.96 -14.45 12.28
N ARG A 52 -16.20 -15.76 12.36
CA ARG A 52 -16.89 -16.53 11.34
C ARG A 52 -18.00 -17.35 11.98
N ILE A 53 -19.25 -16.95 11.73
CA ILE A 53 -20.44 -17.60 12.27
C ILE A 53 -21.33 -18.01 11.10
N ASN A 54 -21.83 -19.26 11.10
CA ASN A 54 -22.66 -19.78 10.02
C ASN A 54 -22.06 -19.59 8.61
N ASN A 55 -20.76 -19.81 8.46
CA ASN A 55 -19.99 -19.60 7.23
C ASN A 55 -19.94 -18.15 6.73
N GLN A 56 -20.33 -17.17 7.53
CA GLN A 56 -20.25 -15.76 7.20
C GLN A 56 -19.16 -15.08 8.05
N TRP A 57 -18.31 -14.30 7.38
CA TRP A 57 -17.32 -13.46 8.03
C TRP A 57 -17.97 -12.17 8.51
N SER A 58 -17.65 -11.77 9.73
CA SER A 58 -17.98 -10.47 10.31
C SER A 58 -16.77 -9.89 11.01
N TYR A 59 -16.77 -8.59 11.23
CA TYR A 59 -15.71 -7.91 11.96
C TYR A 59 -16.23 -6.74 12.77
N ASP A 60 -15.56 -6.48 13.88
CA ASP A 60 -15.72 -5.30 14.72
C ASP A 60 -14.38 -4.60 14.91
N THR A 61 -14.40 -3.36 15.35
CA THR A 61 -13.20 -2.58 15.65
C THR A 61 -13.11 -2.29 17.15
N ILE A 62 -11.98 -2.63 17.74
CA ILE A 62 -11.66 -2.21 19.12
C ILE A 62 -10.56 -1.15 19.01
N MET A 63 -10.80 0.03 19.60
CA MET A 63 -9.79 1.08 19.69
C MET A 63 -8.94 0.90 20.93
N HIS A 64 -7.65 1.17 20.84
CA HIS A 64 -6.77 1.18 21.98
C HIS A 64 -6.94 2.47 22.79
N GLU A 65 -6.79 2.40 24.12
CA GLU A 65 -6.82 3.59 24.98
C GLU A 65 -5.63 4.51 24.69
N ASN A 66 -4.47 3.91 24.39
CA ASN A 66 -3.23 4.60 24.08
C ASN A 66 -2.70 4.15 22.73
N ASN A 67 -2.42 5.09 21.85
CA ASN A 67 -1.81 4.81 20.58
C ASN A 67 -0.31 4.52 20.75
N THR A 68 0.17 3.49 20.06
CA THR A 68 1.59 3.20 19.94
C THR A 68 2.01 3.27 18.47
N THR A 69 3.30 3.20 18.20
CA THR A 69 3.82 3.14 16.83
C THR A 69 4.63 1.87 16.64
N MET A 70 4.56 1.33 15.44
CA MET A 70 5.35 0.19 15.02
C MET A 70 5.99 0.48 13.67
N THR A 71 7.17 -0.10 13.44
CA THR A 71 7.84 -0.13 12.14
C THR A 71 8.24 -1.57 11.86
N PHE A 72 7.87 -2.10 10.69
CA PHE A 72 8.37 -3.39 10.26
C PHE A 72 9.87 -3.30 9.95
N PRO A 73 10.64 -4.37 10.14
CA PRO A 73 12.02 -4.42 9.66
C PRO A 73 12.07 -4.17 8.16
N ASN A 74 13.14 -3.52 7.68
CA ASN A 74 13.34 -3.39 6.24
C ASN A 74 13.66 -4.75 5.63
N GLU A 75 13.04 -5.04 4.51
CA GLU A 75 13.29 -6.23 3.71
C GLU A 75 14.52 -6.01 2.81
N ASN A 76 15.18 -7.11 2.45
CA ASN A 76 16.32 -7.12 1.53
C ASN A 76 15.91 -7.76 0.20
N TYR A 77 14.93 -7.17 -0.49
CA TYR A 77 14.48 -7.66 -1.78
C TYR A 77 15.56 -7.52 -2.84
N THR A 78 15.77 -8.59 -3.62
CA THR A 78 16.55 -8.53 -4.84
C THR A 78 15.64 -8.54 -6.06
N PHE A 79 16.06 -7.92 -7.15
CA PHE A 79 15.27 -7.93 -8.39
C PHE A 79 15.09 -9.36 -8.90
N GLU A 80 16.15 -10.17 -8.84
CA GLU A 80 16.16 -11.56 -9.31
C GLU A 80 15.13 -12.43 -8.57
N ASP A 81 15.01 -12.26 -7.25
CA ASP A 81 14.04 -13.03 -6.45
C ASP A 81 12.60 -12.58 -6.75
N ILE A 82 12.38 -11.28 -6.92
CA ILE A 82 11.06 -10.76 -7.25
C ILE A 82 10.65 -11.16 -8.67
N ASP A 83 11.53 -11.00 -9.66
CA ASP A 83 11.23 -11.33 -11.07
C ASP A 83 10.97 -12.82 -11.29
N LYS A 84 11.64 -13.69 -10.52
CA LYS A 84 11.43 -15.13 -10.53
C LYS A 84 10.07 -15.55 -9.99
N LYS A 85 9.55 -14.83 -9.00
CA LYS A 85 8.33 -15.21 -8.26
C LYS A 85 7.11 -14.37 -8.62
N GLY A 86 7.31 -13.24 -9.29
CA GLY A 86 6.24 -12.29 -9.56
C GLY A 86 6.73 -11.03 -10.24
N PHE A 87 6.35 -9.88 -9.71
CA PHE A 87 6.80 -8.57 -10.21
C PHE A 87 6.57 -7.48 -9.14
N ALA A 88 7.21 -6.33 -9.34
CA ALA A 88 6.98 -5.15 -8.53
C ALA A 88 6.52 -3.96 -9.39
N VAL A 89 5.67 -3.10 -8.82
CA VAL A 89 5.20 -1.85 -9.42
C VAL A 89 5.66 -0.70 -8.54
N GLY A 90 6.31 0.29 -9.14
CA GLY A 90 6.71 1.53 -8.49
C GLY A 90 5.77 2.69 -8.83
N ALA A 91 5.52 3.56 -7.85
CA ALA A 91 4.90 4.86 -8.02
C ALA A 91 5.99 5.94 -8.00
N TYR A 92 6.01 6.82 -8.99
CA TYR A 92 7.11 7.76 -9.20
C TYR A 92 6.63 9.20 -9.29
N ARG A 93 7.33 10.08 -8.58
CA ARG A 93 7.28 11.52 -8.79
C ARG A 93 8.54 11.94 -9.57
N GLY A 94 8.41 12.16 -10.86
CA GLY A 94 9.57 12.22 -11.75
C GLY A 94 10.36 10.92 -11.69
N GLU A 95 11.65 10.96 -11.32
CA GLU A 95 12.49 9.77 -11.16
C GLU A 95 12.51 9.20 -9.73
N MET A 96 11.91 9.88 -8.76
CA MET A 96 11.91 9.45 -7.37
C MET A 96 10.79 8.43 -7.12
N CYS A 97 11.14 7.24 -6.66
CA CYS A 97 10.19 6.25 -6.18
C CYS A 97 9.58 6.70 -4.85
N VAL A 98 8.25 6.81 -4.80
CA VAL A 98 7.49 7.26 -3.62
C VAL A 98 6.54 6.21 -3.08
N GLY A 99 6.45 5.06 -3.72
CA GLY A 99 5.66 3.93 -3.28
C GLY A 99 5.93 2.70 -4.13
N ILE A 100 5.77 1.52 -3.55
CA ILE A 100 5.92 0.24 -4.24
C ILE A 100 4.78 -0.70 -3.88
N ALA A 101 4.48 -1.62 -4.78
CA ALA A 101 3.69 -2.81 -4.52
C ALA A 101 4.42 -4.01 -5.11
N ILE A 102 4.60 -5.06 -4.32
CA ILE A 102 5.24 -6.31 -4.74
C ILE A 102 4.19 -7.41 -4.80
N TYR A 103 4.19 -8.12 -5.91
CA TYR A 103 3.23 -9.17 -6.20
C TYR A 103 3.95 -10.49 -6.44
N GLU A 104 3.44 -11.58 -5.84
CA GLU A 104 3.92 -12.94 -6.08
C GLU A 104 2.87 -13.81 -6.75
N PHE A 105 3.33 -14.66 -7.68
CA PHE A 105 2.50 -15.68 -8.30
C PHE A 105 2.08 -16.73 -7.27
N ASN A 106 0.81 -17.13 -7.33
CA ASN A 106 0.31 -18.15 -6.43
C ASN A 106 -0.53 -19.18 -7.19
N TRP A 107 -0.50 -20.42 -6.72
CA TRP A 107 -1.14 -21.59 -7.34
C TRP A 107 -2.66 -21.50 -7.40
N ASN A 108 -3.28 -20.76 -6.44
CA ASN A 108 -4.74 -20.62 -6.31
C ASN A 108 -5.37 -19.58 -7.25
N ARG A 109 -4.60 -19.03 -8.19
CA ARG A 109 -5.01 -17.99 -9.15
C ARG A 109 -5.44 -16.66 -8.51
N PHE A 110 -5.12 -16.43 -7.23
CA PHE A 110 -5.10 -15.11 -6.63
C PHE A 110 -3.65 -14.64 -6.56
N LEU A 111 -3.34 -13.53 -7.21
CA LEU A 111 -2.01 -12.93 -7.13
C LEU A 111 -1.81 -12.36 -5.73
N TYR A 112 -0.70 -12.71 -5.07
CA TYR A 112 -0.40 -12.25 -3.71
C TYR A 112 0.20 -10.85 -3.74
N LEU A 113 -0.50 -9.88 -3.19
CA LEU A 113 0.08 -8.57 -2.85
C LEU A 113 0.88 -8.73 -1.56
N MET A 114 2.17 -9.05 -1.71
CA MET A 114 3.07 -9.37 -0.61
C MET A 114 3.47 -8.13 0.19
N ASP A 115 3.74 -7.00 -0.49
CA ASP A 115 4.14 -5.76 0.15
C ASP A 115 3.49 -4.56 -0.55
N LEU A 116 3.11 -3.56 0.23
CA LEU A 116 2.53 -2.31 -0.24
C LEU A 116 3.00 -1.15 0.64
N LYS A 117 3.91 -0.35 0.12
CA LYS A 117 4.49 0.79 0.84
C LYS A 117 4.28 2.09 0.09
N VAL A 118 4.03 3.16 0.84
CA VAL A 118 4.02 4.53 0.32
C VAL A 118 4.72 5.42 1.34
N ASN A 119 5.71 6.18 0.86
CA ASN A 119 6.42 7.17 1.66
C ASN A 119 5.43 8.10 2.38
N SER A 120 5.65 8.39 3.66
CA SER A 120 4.71 9.10 4.54
C SER A 120 4.25 10.44 3.98
N GLN A 121 5.12 11.19 3.33
CA GLN A 121 4.81 12.49 2.72
C GLN A 121 3.83 12.36 1.54
N TYR A 122 3.67 11.15 0.99
CA TYR A 122 2.81 10.84 -0.16
C TYR A 122 1.59 10.01 0.21
N ARG A 123 1.43 9.60 1.48
CA ARG A 123 0.25 8.88 1.97
C ARG A 123 -1.03 9.72 1.83
N LYS A 124 -2.18 9.06 1.86
CA LYS A 124 -3.54 9.66 1.76
C LYS A 124 -3.80 10.44 0.46
N LYS A 125 -2.98 10.24 -0.58
CA LYS A 125 -3.11 10.86 -1.92
C LYS A 125 -3.57 9.85 -3.00
N GLY A 126 -4.06 8.66 -2.61
CA GLY A 126 -4.56 7.63 -3.52
C GLY A 126 -3.50 6.70 -4.11
N ILE A 127 -2.20 6.92 -3.85
CA ILE A 127 -1.10 6.16 -4.48
C ILE A 127 -1.22 4.66 -4.25
N ALA A 128 -1.47 4.22 -3.01
CA ALA A 128 -1.64 2.80 -2.72
C ALA A 128 -2.82 2.17 -3.49
N SER A 129 -3.92 2.92 -3.67
CA SER A 129 -5.06 2.45 -4.46
C SER A 129 -4.72 2.31 -5.93
N GLU A 130 -3.95 3.22 -6.50
CA GLU A 130 -3.50 3.14 -7.90
C GLU A 130 -2.47 2.01 -8.09
N LEU A 131 -1.55 1.79 -7.13
CA LEU A 131 -0.65 0.64 -7.17
C LEU A 131 -1.43 -0.68 -7.23
N ILE A 132 -2.50 -0.83 -6.43
CA ILE A 132 -3.38 -2.02 -6.48
C ILE A 132 -4.06 -2.15 -7.84
N LYS A 133 -4.58 -1.06 -8.44
CA LYS A 133 -5.22 -1.11 -9.76
C LYS A 133 -4.25 -1.51 -10.87
N VAL A 134 -3.02 -0.99 -10.83
CA VAL A 134 -1.99 -1.38 -11.79
C VAL A 134 -1.63 -2.86 -11.61
N GLY A 135 -1.49 -3.34 -10.36
CA GLY A 135 -1.29 -4.76 -10.09
C GLY A 135 -2.45 -5.62 -10.56
N GLN A 136 -3.70 -5.16 -10.39
CA GLN A 136 -4.89 -5.83 -10.91
C GLN A 136 -4.83 -5.95 -12.45
N HIS A 137 -4.48 -4.89 -13.15
CA HIS A 137 -4.33 -4.92 -14.62
C HIS A 137 -3.33 -5.99 -15.07
N TYR A 138 -2.14 -6.04 -14.45
CA TYR A 138 -1.17 -7.10 -14.75
C TYR A 138 -1.65 -8.50 -14.36
N ALA A 139 -2.41 -8.62 -13.27
CA ALA A 139 -2.99 -9.90 -12.85
C ALA A 139 -4.02 -10.41 -13.88
N GLU A 140 -4.87 -9.52 -14.43
CA GLU A 140 -5.83 -9.84 -15.49
C GLU A 140 -5.11 -10.30 -16.76
N GLU A 141 -4.03 -9.60 -17.20
CA GLU A 141 -3.20 -10.00 -18.34
C GLU A 141 -2.55 -11.39 -18.15
N LEU A 142 -2.25 -11.77 -16.91
CA LEU A 142 -1.68 -13.06 -16.52
C LEU A 142 -2.77 -14.12 -16.18
N GLU A 143 -4.03 -13.84 -16.50
CA GLU A 143 -5.19 -14.70 -16.27
C GLU A 143 -5.46 -15.07 -14.80
N TYR A 144 -4.98 -14.26 -13.84
CA TYR A 144 -5.37 -14.39 -12.44
C TYR A 144 -6.84 -13.98 -12.25
N GLN A 145 -7.50 -14.56 -11.24
CA GLN A 145 -8.93 -14.32 -10.96
C GLN A 145 -9.15 -13.29 -9.85
N GLY A 146 -8.08 -12.79 -9.27
CA GLY A 146 -8.15 -11.83 -8.18
C GLY A 146 -6.80 -11.54 -7.55
N LEU A 147 -6.85 -10.73 -6.50
CA LEU A 147 -5.73 -10.44 -5.60
C LEU A 147 -6.03 -10.98 -4.22
N TYR A 148 -4.99 -11.34 -3.47
CA TYR A 148 -5.10 -11.48 -2.02
C TYR A 148 -3.93 -10.81 -1.32
N THR A 149 -4.11 -10.49 -0.05
CA THR A 149 -3.07 -9.94 0.82
C THR A 149 -3.33 -10.34 2.26
N ILE A 150 -2.34 -10.14 3.11
CA ILE A 150 -2.38 -10.45 4.53
C ILE A 150 -2.07 -9.16 5.31
N ALA A 151 -2.83 -8.90 6.37
CA ALA A 151 -2.53 -7.83 7.30
C ALA A 151 -2.69 -8.31 8.74
N GLN A 152 -1.79 -7.86 9.62
CA GLN A 152 -1.95 -8.06 11.06
C GLN A 152 -3.23 -7.37 11.54
N ASP A 153 -3.96 -8.00 12.43
CA ASP A 153 -5.24 -7.53 12.95
C ASP A 153 -5.12 -6.21 13.73
N ASP A 154 -3.95 -5.91 14.31
CA ASP A 154 -3.64 -4.65 14.99
C ASP A 154 -3.12 -3.55 14.05
N ASN A 155 -2.82 -3.86 12.79
CA ASN A 155 -2.64 -2.85 11.75
C ASN A 155 -4.00 -2.41 11.21
N LEU A 156 -4.79 -1.77 12.09
CA LEU A 156 -6.17 -1.38 11.80
C LEU A 156 -6.27 -0.48 10.55
N ALA A 157 -5.26 0.37 10.35
CA ALA A 157 -5.21 1.24 9.18
C ALA A 157 -5.11 0.45 7.87
N ALA A 158 -4.28 -0.60 7.80
CA ALA A 158 -4.17 -1.48 6.64
C ALA A 158 -5.45 -2.31 6.45
N CYS A 159 -6.00 -2.88 7.53
CA CYS A 159 -7.25 -3.64 7.47
C CYS A 159 -8.40 -2.79 6.89
N LYS A 160 -8.62 -1.58 7.43
CA LYS A 160 -9.63 -0.63 6.94
C LYS A 160 -9.36 -0.21 5.49
N PHE A 161 -8.10 -0.05 5.12
CA PHE A 161 -7.71 0.29 3.74
C PHE A 161 -8.12 -0.83 2.78
N TYR A 162 -7.81 -2.10 3.05
CA TYR A 162 -8.17 -3.21 2.18
C TYR A 162 -9.69 -3.39 2.07
N LEU A 163 -10.43 -3.28 3.17
CA LEU A 163 -11.91 -3.30 3.14
C LEU A 163 -12.46 -2.17 2.25
N LYS A 164 -11.90 -0.96 2.34
CA LYS A 164 -12.26 0.17 1.47
C LYS A 164 -11.93 -0.08 0.00
N GLN A 165 -10.85 -0.84 -0.29
CA GLN A 165 -10.48 -1.26 -1.65
C GLN A 165 -11.34 -2.43 -2.17
N LYS A 166 -12.40 -2.80 -1.44
CA LYS A 166 -13.35 -3.88 -1.79
C LYS A 166 -12.75 -5.29 -1.67
N PHE A 167 -11.71 -5.44 -0.88
CA PHE A 167 -11.32 -6.77 -0.44
C PHE A 167 -12.31 -7.27 0.60
N VAL A 168 -12.54 -8.58 0.59
CA VAL A 168 -13.36 -9.30 1.59
C VAL A 168 -12.46 -10.17 2.46
N ILE A 169 -12.88 -10.44 3.69
CA ILE A 169 -12.16 -11.36 4.56
C ILE A 169 -12.41 -12.78 4.06
N GLY A 170 -11.33 -13.55 3.85
CA GLY A 170 -11.35 -14.93 3.41
C GLY A 170 -10.70 -15.90 4.38
N GLY A 171 -9.97 -15.39 5.39
CA GLY A 171 -9.29 -16.23 6.38
C GLY A 171 -8.79 -15.44 7.59
N LEU A 172 -8.51 -16.18 8.66
CA LEU A 172 -7.90 -15.70 9.89
C LEU A 172 -6.90 -16.74 10.38
N ASN A 173 -5.66 -16.34 10.62
CA ASN A 173 -4.63 -17.16 11.24
C ASN A 173 -4.25 -16.57 12.60
N THR A 174 -4.48 -17.34 13.66
CA THR A 174 -4.20 -16.94 15.04
C THR A 174 -2.97 -17.64 15.64
N MET A 175 -2.27 -18.45 14.82
CA MET A 175 -1.21 -19.31 15.32
C MET A 175 0.21 -18.82 15.01
N ASP A 176 0.40 -18.00 13.95
CA ASP A 176 1.73 -17.61 13.50
C ASP A 176 2.54 -16.85 14.56
N TYR A 177 1.85 -16.13 15.45
CA TYR A 177 2.50 -15.36 16.52
C TYR A 177 2.55 -16.05 17.86
N GLN A 178 2.02 -17.29 17.98
CA GLN A 178 1.82 -17.99 19.27
C GLN A 178 3.09 -18.08 20.14
N TYR A 179 4.25 -18.27 19.52
CA TYR A 179 5.53 -18.46 20.19
C TYR A 179 6.53 -17.32 19.88
N THR A 180 6.04 -16.14 19.59
CA THR A 180 6.85 -14.96 19.27
C THR A 180 6.61 -13.83 20.28
N SER A 181 7.42 -12.79 20.22
CA SER A 181 7.19 -11.55 20.98
C SER A 181 5.92 -10.81 20.58
N GLN A 182 5.25 -11.23 19.51
CA GLN A 182 3.99 -10.68 19.01
C GLN A 182 2.77 -11.56 19.37
N GLN A 183 2.89 -12.44 20.36
CA GLN A 183 1.80 -13.30 20.81
C GLN A 183 0.50 -12.50 21.05
N GLY A 184 -0.63 -13.04 20.59
CA GLY A 184 -1.95 -12.39 20.68
C GLY A 184 -2.36 -11.60 19.46
N LYS A 185 -1.46 -11.46 18.44
CA LYS A 185 -1.82 -10.97 17.12
C LYS A 185 -2.35 -12.10 16.24
N ALA A 186 -3.05 -11.71 15.19
CA ALA A 186 -3.53 -12.61 14.15
C ALA A 186 -3.32 -11.99 12.77
N ASP A 187 -3.19 -12.85 11.76
CA ASP A 187 -3.17 -12.45 10.36
C ASP A 187 -4.54 -12.63 9.73
N ILE A 188 -5.02 -11.56 9.12
CA ILE A 188 -6.27 -11.53 8.38
C ILE A 188 -5.97 -11.63 6.88
N TYR A 189 -6.57 -12.60 6.22
CA TYR A 189 -6.43 -12.80 4.77
C TYR A 189 -7.55 -12.06 4.04
N PHE A 190 -7.17 -11.12 3.22
CA PHE A 190 -8.07 -10.29 2.42
C PHE A 190 -8.02 -10.71 0.95
N TYR A 191 -9.18 -10.92 0.33
CA TYR A 191 -9.33 -11.36 -1.05
C TYR A 191 -10.17 -10.38 -1.85
N LYS A 192 -9.81 -10.18 -3.12
CA LYS A 192 -10.58 -9.38 -4.07
C LYS A 192 -10.62 -10.12 -5.40
N SER A 193 -11.79 -10.60 -5.81
CA SER A 193 -12.04 -11.11 -7.17
C SER A 193 -12.25 -9.97 -8.16
N PHE A 194 -11.92 -10.21 -9.41
CA PHE A 194 -12.13 -9.28 -10.53
C PHE A 194 -13.48 -9.47 -11.21
#